data_c8086f91b51fbbf86986d9ac2d2032b7
#
_entry.id   c8086f91b51fbbf86986d9ac2d2032b7
#
_cell.length_a   1.000
_cell.length_b   1.000
_cell.length_c   1.000
_cell.angle_alpha   90.00
_cell.angle_beta   90.00
_cell.angle_gamma   90.00
#
_symmetry.space_group_name_H-M   'P 1'
#
loop_
_entity.id
_entity.type
_entity.pdbx_description
1 polymer ?
#
loop_
_entity_poly.entity_id
_entity_poly.type
_entity_poly.pdbx_seq_one_letter_code
_entity_poly.pdbx_strand_id
1 'polypeptide(L)'
;KSQTFDYMLSNPPFGVEWKKVEKFIKDEAASQGYRGRFGAGLPRISDGSFLFLQHLISKMNPPEKGGSRIGIVFNGSPMFSGDAGSGESEIRRWIIENDLLEAIIGLPDQLFYNTGITTYIWILTNRKENRRKGKVRLINGAGFFEKMRKGLGNKRNIISPENRAELVRLYSTYEPDENYMDLDNEDFGYRKLVIERPLLDEDGTPVIDRKGNRKADASLRDYEMVPLKEDIHEYFRREVLPFVPDAWIDESKTKIGYEIPFTRYFYKFTPLRDSSVIMEDIRALEERIQASLAEVFAE
;
A
#
# COMPACT_ATOMS: atom_id res chain seq x y z
N LYS A 1 12.89 19.52 22.07
CA LYS A 1 11.81 20.08 22.90
C LYS A 1 10.54 19.29 22.68
N SER A 2 9.95 18.85 23.78
CA SER A 2 8.83 17.92 23.88
C SER A 2 7.46 18.57 23.65
N GLN A 3 7.28 19.34 22.57
CA GLN A 3 5.96 19.86 22.22
C GLN A 3 5.16 18.74 21.56
N THR A 4 3.95 18.53 22.06
CA THR A 4 2.98 17.53 21.55
C THR A 4 1.69 18.23 21.15
N PHE A 5 0.85 17.57 20.36
CA PHE A 5 -0.36 18.16 19.77
C PHE A 5 -1.51 17.15 19.80
N ASP A 6 -2.75 17.63 20.02
CA ASP A 6 -3.96 16.81 19.99
C ASP A 6 -4.31 16.37 18.56
N TYR A 7 -4.16 17.28 17.59
CA TYR A 7 -4.43 17.07 16.16
C TYR A 7 -3.28 17.58 15.32
N MET A 8 -2.90 16.80 14.31
CA MET A 8 -1.86 17.18 13.36
C MET A 8 -2.33 16.90 11.94
N LEU A 9 -2.26 17.89 11.06
CA LEU A 9 -2.57 17.75 9.64
C LEU A 9 -1.32 18.08 8.83
N SER A 10 -0.99 17.26 7.85
CA SER A 10 0.18 17.46 7.01
C SER A 10 -0.08 17.04 5.55
N ASN A 11 0.41 17.85 4.64
CA ASN A 11 0.51 17.53 3.22
C ASN A 11 1.98 17.72 2.81
N PRO A 12 2.86 16.74 3.11
CA PRO A 12 4.27 16.83 2.76
C PRO A 12 4.47 16.69 1.25
N PRO A 13 5.59 17.17 0.71
CA PRO A 13 5.92 16.95 -0.69
C PRO A 13 6.13 15.46 -0.96
N PHE A 14 5.62 14.96 -2.12
CA PHE A 14 5.75 13.55 -2.51
C PHE A 14 7.11 13.26 -3.13
N GLY A 15 7.69 12.09 -2.81
CA GLY A 15 8.91 11.58 -3.45
C GLY A 15 10.13 12.46 -3.26
N VAL A 16 10.24 13.18 -2.14
CA VAL A 16 11.39 14.07 -1.90
C VAL A 16 12.57 13.29 -1.34
N GLU A 17 13.71 13.47 -2.01
CA GLU A 17 14.99 12.94 -1.57
C GLU A 17 15.45 13.63 -0.28
N TRP A 18 15.93 12.84 0.69
CA TRP A 18 16.41 13.34 1.99
C TRP A 18 17.93 13.20 2.21
N LYS A 19 18.69 12.97 1.13
CA LYS A 19 20.16 12.80 1.16
C LYS A 19 20.88 13.94 1.89
N LYS A 20 20.40 15.17 1.75
CA LYS A 20 21.01 16.34 2.42
C LYS A 20 21.05 16.24 3.94
N VAL A 21 20.09 15.53 4.54
CA VAL A 21 19.96 15.35 5.99
C VAL A 21 20.22 13.90 6.44
N GLU A 22 20.69 13.05 5.52
CA GLU A 22 20.87 11.61 5.72
C GLU A 22 21.68 11.30 6.97
N LYS A 23 22.84 11.92 7.13
CA LYS A 23 23.73 11.69 8.27
C LYS A 23 23.00 11.97 9.59
N PHE A 24 22.34 13.12 9.69
CA PHE A 24 21.63 13.52 10.90
C PHE A 24 20.52 12.53 11.27
N ILE A 25 19.76 12.07 10.29
CA ILE A 25 18.65 11.13 10.49
C ILE A 25 19.18 9.74 10.86
N LYS A 26 20.23 9.24 10.20
CA LYS A 26 20.86 7.95 10.51
C LYS A 26 21.50 7.98 11.91
N ASP A 27 22.17 9.06 12.28
CA ASP A 27 22.77 9.21 13.60
C ASP A 27 21.71 9.23 14.71
N GLU A 28 20.56 9.90 14.51
CA GLU A 28 19.44 9.87 15.42
C GLU A 28 18.83 8.46 15.54
N ALA A 29 18.56 7.79 14.41
CA ALA A 29 18.02 6.44 14.42
C ALA A 29 18.93 5.45 15.13
N ALA A 30 20.24 5.51 14.89
CA ALA A 30 21.22 4.62 15.51
C ALA A 30 21.42 4.90 17.01
N SER A 31 21.47 6.17 17.41
CA SER A 31 21.77 6.54 18.80
C SER A 31 20.55 6.51 19.72
N GLN A 32 19.35 6.77 19.20
CA GLN A 32 18.14 6.90 20.02
C GLN A 32 17.15 5.74 19.83
N GLY A 33 17.18 5.05 18.69
CA GLY A 33 16.21 3.99 18.38
C GLY A 33 14.77 4.48 18.59
N TYR A 34 13.95 3.70 19.27
CA TYR A 34 12.55 4.04 19.57
C TYR A 34 12.35 5.21 20.56
N ARG A 35 13.41 5.69 21.20
CA ARG A 35 13.36 6.93 22.01
C ARG A 35 13.47 8.17 21.15
N GLY A 36 13.99 8.04 19.94
CA GLY A 36 14.02 9.06 18.90
C GLY A 36 12.80 8.97 17.97
N ARG A 37 12.91 9.66 16.84
CA ARG A 37 11.82 9.73 15.85
C ARG A 37 11.79 8.53 14.90
N PHE A 38 12.94 7.93 14.61
CA PHE A 38 13.14 7.05 13.44
C PHE A 38 13.51 5.63 13.81
N GLY A 39 13.10 5.17 14.98
CA GLY A 39 13.43 3.85 15.50
C GLY A 39 12.75 2.69 14.77
N ALA A 40 11.61 2.96 14.10
CA ALA A 40 10.88 1.93 13.36
C ALA A 40 11.57 1.51 12.05
N GLY A 41 12.44 2.38 11.50
CA GLY A 41 13.16 2.13 10.26
C GLY A 41 13.40 3.42 9.48
N LEU A 42 14.22 3.32 8.43
CA LEU A 42 14.50 4.44 7.54
C LEU A 42 14.06 4.09 6.11
N PRO A 43 13.28 4.95 5.47
CA PRO A 43 12.89 4.74 4.09
C PRO A 43 14.08 4.93 3.14
N ARG A 44 13.95 4.49 1.89
CA ARG A 44 14.95 4.76 0.85
C ARG A 44 15.23 6.26 0.72
N ILE A 45 16.46 6.61 0.35
CA ILE A 45 16.93 8.00 0.26
C ILE A 45 16.09 8.84 -0.71
N SER A 46 15.57 8.23 -1.77
CA SER A 46 14.80 8.93 -2.81
C SER A 46 13.37 9.31 -2.39
N ASP A 47 12.88 8.82 -1.23
CA ASP A 47 11.52 9.10 -0.76
C ASP A 47 11.47 9.24 0.76
N GLY A 48 11.41 10.47 1.26
CA GLY A 48 11.33 10.81 2.69
C GLY A 48 9.93 10.82 3.28
N SER A 49 8.89 10.36 2.57
CA SER A 49 7.50 10.44 3.03
C SER A 49 7.29 9.88 4.44
N PHE A 50 7.86 8.73 4.75
CA PHE A 50 7.78 8.12 6.06
C PHE A 50 8.56 8.84 7.16
N LEU A 51 9.55 9.68 6.82
CA LEU A 51 10.22 10.51 7.83
C LEU A 51 9.27 11.59 8.38
N PHE A 52 8.44 12.19 7.51
CA PHE A 52 7.39 13.11 7.95
C PHE A 52 6.39 12.42 8.88
N LEU A 53 5.94 11.23 8.52
CA LEU A 53 4.98 10.48 9.33
C LEU A 53 5.57 10.12 10.71
N GLN A 54 6.78 9.55 10.76
CA GLN A 54 7.45 9.21 12.02
C GLN A 54 7.69 10.46 12.88
N HIS A 55 8.01 11.60 12.25
CA HIS A 55 8.12 12.86 12.97
C HIS A 55 6.78 13.28 13.61
N LEU A 56 5.67 13.19 12.88
CA LEU A 56 4.35 13.50 13.45
C LEU A 56 3.99 12.53 14.59
N ILE A 57 4.22 11.24 14.43
CA ILE A 57 3.98 10.25 15.48
C ILE A 57 4.77 10.58 16.75
N SER A 58 6.03 11.04 16.62
CA SER A 58 6.84 11.47 17.76
C SER A 58 6.30 12.70 18.50
N LYS A 59 5.29 13.37 17.93
CA LYS A 59 4.63 14.56 18.51
C LYS A 59 3.23 14.24 19.07
N MET A 60 2.85 12.99 19.10
CA MET A 60 1.60 12.59 19.75
C MET A 60 1.63 12.77 21.25
N ASN A 61 0.52 13.21 21.82
CA ASN A 61 0.29 13.10 23.26
C ASN A 61 0.22 11.64 23.67
N PRO A 62 0.71 11.27 24.85
CA PRO A 62 0.49 9.95 25.40
C PRO A 62 -1.01 9.66 25.57
N PRO A 63 -1.46 8.40 25.41
CA PRO A 63 -2.88 8.02 25.52
C PRO A 63 -3.54 8.46 26.82
N GLU A 64 -2.82 8.41 27.95
CA GLU A 64 -3.30 8.85 29.27
C GLU A 64 -3.54 10.35 29.38
N LYS A 65 -3.00 11.15 28.45
CA LYS A 65 -3.24 12.59 28.30
C LYS A 65 -4.22 12.91 27.16
N GLY A 66 -5.05 11.94 26.76
CA GLY A 66 -6.06 12.09 25.72
C GLY A 66 -5.59 11.65 24.32
N GLY A 67 -4.32 11.30 24.15
CA GLY A 67 -3.76 10.86 22.87
C GLY A 67 -3.83 11.92 21.77
N SER A 68 -3.62 11.48 20.52
CA SER A 68 -3.61 12.38 19.35
C SER A 68 -4.23 11.72 18.12
N ARG A 69 -4.57 12.55 17.13
CA ARG A 69 -4.95 12.11 15.80
C ARG A 69 -4.15 12.86 14.73
N ILE A 70 -3.66 12.11 13.75
CA ILE A 70 -2.89 12.61 12.61
C ILE A 70 -3.70 12.40 11.34
N GLY A 71 -3.74 13.39 10.45
CA GLY A 71 -4.12 13.25 9.06
C GLY A 71 -2.95 13.64 8.17
N ILE A 72 -2.47 12.73 7.35
CA ILE A 72 -1.36 12.98 6.43
C ILE A 72 -1.72 12.54 5.02
N VAL A 73 -1.37 13.37 4.02
CA VAL A 73 -1.61 13.05 2.61
C VAL A 73 -0.37 12.39 2.02
N PHE A 74 -0.57 11.26 1.34
CA PHE A 74 0.47 10.52 0.64
C PHE A 74 0.08 10.21 -0.81
N ASN A 75 1.08 9.92 -1.63
CA ASN A 75 0.90 9.14 -2.86
C ASN A 75 0.76 7.64 -2.52
N GLY A 76 0.66 6.78 -3.55
CA GLY A 76 0.54 5.33 -3.33
C GLY A 76 1.78 4.66 -2.76
N SER A 77 2.98 5.22 -2.98
CA SER A 77 4.26 4.59 -2.64
C SER A 77 4.37 4.07 -1.20
N PRO A 78 3.98 4.83 -0.15
CA PRO A 78 4.02 4.35 1.23
C PRO A 78 3.25 3.06 1.51
N MET A 79 2.28 2.68 0.68
CA MET A 79 1.48 1.47 0.89
C MET A 79 2.21 0.19 0.51
N PHE A 80 3.08 0.21 -0.51
CA PHE A 80 3.66 -1.00 -1.09
C PHE A 80 5.18 -0.94 -1.32
N SER A 81 5.82 0.22 -1.23
CA SER A 81 7.26 0.31 -1.46
C SER A 81 8.06 -0.41 -0.38
N GLY A 82 9.16 -1.03 -0.82
CA GLY A 82 10.08 -1.76 0.05
C GLY A 82 9.65 -3.21 0.30
N ASP A 83 10.60 -4.12 0.16
CA ASP A 83 10.43 -5.55 0.37
C ASP A 83 10.43 -5.90 1.87
N ALA A 84 10.06 -7.14 2.22
CA ALA A 84 10.09 -7.64 3.58
C ALA A 84 11.46 -7.41 4.25
N GLY A 85 11.45 -6.77 5.42
CA GLY A 85 12.65 -6.38 6.16
C GLY A 85 13.32 -5.09 5.66
N SER A 86 12.75 -4.39 4.65
CA SER A 86 13.19 -3.03 4.30
C SER A 86 12.68 -2.00 5.30
N GLY A 87 13.30 -0.81 5.30
CA GLY A 87 12.88 0.26 6.21
C GLY A 87 11.44 0.67 6.05
N GLU A 88 10.92 0.74 4.82
CA GLU A 88 9.50 1.07 4.55
C GLU A 88 8.56 -0.01 5.08
N SER A 89 8.88 -1.28 4.85
CA SER A 89 8.09 -2.40 5.35
C SER A 89 8.10 -2.45 6.88
N GLU A 90 9.23 -2.22 7.52
CA GLU A 90 9.35 -2.18 8.99
C GLU A 90 8.61 -0.98 9.60
N ILE A 91 8.57 0.18 8.94
CA ILE A 91 7.78 1.32 9.39
C ILE A 91 6.28 0.99 9.31
N ARG A 92 5.79 0.39 8.21
CA ARG A 92 4.39 -0.07 8.09
C ARG A 92 4.07 -1.09 9.16
N ARG A 93 4.93 -2.09 9.34
CA ARG A 93 4.82 -3.10 10.39
C ARG A 93 4.63 -2.45 11.75
N TRP A 94 5.54 -1.56 12.13
CA TRP A 94 5.51 -0.89 13.43
C TRP A 94 4.22 -0.08 13.64
N ILE A 95 3.77 0.67 12.64
CA ILE A 95 2.54 1.46 12.70
C ILE A 95 1.31 0.57 12.88
N ILE A 96 1.25 -0.54 12.16
CA ILE A 96 0.10 -1.45 12.15
C ILE A 96 0.10 -2.31 13.41
N GLU A 97 1.22 -2.91 13.79
CA GLU A 97 1.34 -3.76 14.99
C GLU A 97 1.12 -2.96 16.29
N ASN A 98 1.48 -1.67 16.32
CA ASN A 98 1.18 -0.78 17.45
C ASN A 98 -0.23 -0.17 17.36
N ASP A 99 -1.05 -0.63 16.43
CA ASP A 99 -2.44 -0.23 16.26
C ASP A 99 -2.64 1.29 16.07
N LEU A 100 -1.68 1.97 15.43
CA LEU A 100 -1.71 3.41 15.19
C LEU A 100 -2.50 3.78 13.94
N LEU A 101 -2.49 2.96 12.89
CA LEU A 101 -3.19 3.25 11.64
C LEU A 101 -4.69 2.97 11.82
N GLU A 102 -5.51 4.01 11.76
CA GLU A 102 -6.96 3.91 11.93
C GLU A 102 -7.70 3.74 10.60
N ALA A 103 -7.33 4.55 9.59
CA ALA A 103 -7.95 4.47 8.27
C ALA A 103 -7.03 4.98 7.15
N ILE A 104 -7.30 4.53 5.93
CA ILE A 104 -6.76 5.08 4.69
C ILE A 104 -7.93 5.43 3.78
N ILE A 105 -7.98 6.67 3.31
CA ILE A 105 -8.99 7.15 2.36
C ILE A 105 -8.29 7.38 1.03
N GLY A 106 -8.61 6.56 0.02
CA GLY A 106 -8.21 6.81 -1.36
C GLY A 106 -9.01 7.96 -1.94
N LEU A 107 -8.34 8.97 -2.46
CA LEU A 107 -8.97 10.16 -3.05
C LEU A 107 -9.00 10.04 -4.58
N PRO A 108 -9.88 10.80 -5.25
CA PRO A 108 -9.86 10.92 -6.70
C PRO A 108 -8.49 11.37 -7.22
N ASP A 109 -8.17 11.02 -8.44
CA ASP A 109 -7.03 11.58 -9.17
C ASP A 109 -7.23 13.07 -9.49
N GLN A 110 -6.21 13.72 -10.00
CA GLN A 110 -6.28 15.10 -10.52
C GLN A 110 -6.84 16.13 -9.52
N LEU A 111 -6.63 15.93 -8.20
CA LEU A 111 -7.03 16.89 -7.15
C LEU A 111 -5.99 18.00 -6.92
N PHE A 112 -4.74 17.79 -7.31
CA PHE A 112 -3.61 18.68 -7.04
C PHE A 112 -3.09 19.37 -8.30
N TYR A 113 -2.55 20.59 -8.15
CA TYR A 113 -2.10 21.42 -9.27
C TYR A 113 -0.93 20.81 -10.05
N ASN A 114 0.00 20.16 -9.35
CA ASN A 114 1.27 19.72 -9.91
C ASN A 114 1.34 18.21 -10.18
N THR A 115 0.27 17.46 -9.90
CA THR A 115 0.24 16.02 -10.10
C THR A 115 -1.17 15.53 -10.42
N GLY A 116 -1.27 14.58 -11.36
CA GLY A 116 -2.53 13.91 -11.70
C GLY A 116 -2.73 12.58 -10.98
N ILE A 117 -1.81 12.18 -10.09
CA ILE A 117 -1.86 10.87 -9.44
C ILE A 117 -2.95 10.79 -8.37
N THR A 118 -3.42 9.58 -8.11
CA THR A 118 -4.26 9.27 -6.94
C THR A 118 -3.46 9.50 -5.66
N THR A 119 -4.11 10.11 -4.67
CA THR A 119 -3.54 10.38 -3.36
C THR A 119 -4.38 9.73 -2.27
N TYR A 120 -3.80 9.60 -1.09
CA TYR A 120 -4.39 8.89 0.03
C TYR A 120 -4.23 9.70 1.31
N ILE A 121 -5.31 9.82 2.08
CA ILE A 121 -5.22 10.36 3.43
C ILE A 121 -5.04 9.19 4.39
N TRP A 122 -3.93 9.16 5.11
CA TRP A 122 -3.73 8.23 6.21
C TRP A 122 -4.17 8.91 7.50
N ILE A 123 -5.04 8.24 8.24
CA ILE A 123 -5.50 8.67 9.56
C ILE A 123 -4.86 7.76 10.60
N LEU A 124 -4.06 8.35 11.49
CA LEU A 124 -3.42 7.65 12.59
C LEU A 124 -3.89 8.21 13.92
N THR A 125 -4.00 7.35 14.91
CA THR A 125 -4.31 7.73 16.28
C THR A 125 -3.74 6.72 17.26
N ASN A 126 -3.35 7.15 18.45
CA ASN A 126 -2.99 6.27 19.56
C ASN A 126 -4.11 6.15 20.59
N ARG A 127 -5.35 6.54 20.20
CA ARG A 127 -6.57 6.45 21.02
C ARG A 127 -7.75 5.92 20.22
N LYS A 128 -7.57 4.80 19.50
CA LYS A 128 -8.67 4.17 18.77
C LYS A 128 -9.82 3.82 19.71
N GLU A 129 -11.06 4.00 19.22
CA GLU A 129 -12.25 3.46 19.87
C GLU A 129 -12.15 1.93 19.96
N ASN A 130 -12.74 1.35 21.01
CA ASN A 130 -12.63 -0.10 21.25
C ASN A 130 -13.03 -0.96 20.04
N ARG A 131 -14.06 -0.54 19.32
CA ARG A 131 -14.57 -1.23 18.12
C ARG A 131 -13.63 -1.15 16.90
N ARG A 132 -12.66 -0.22 16.91
CA ARG A 132 -11.66 -0.03 15.84
C ARG A 132 -10.30 -0.62 16.20
N LYS A 133 -10.09 -1.09 17.43
CA LYS A 133 -8.84 -1.69 17.83
C LYS A 133 -8.54 -2.95 17.03
N GLY A 134 -7.28 -3.11 16.65
CA GLY A 134 -6.81 -4.24 15.84
C GLY A 134 -7.27 -4.20 14.38
N LYS A 135 -7.90 -3.11 13.92
CA LYS A 135 -8.43 -2.97 12.57
C LYS A 135 -7.97 -1.68 11.90
N VAL A 136 -7.92 -1.73 10.57
CA VAL A 136 -7.71 -0.57 9.70
C VAL A 136 -8.88 -0.48 8.72
N ARG A 137 -9.48 0.70 8.61
CA ARG A 137 -10.51 0.98 7.62
C ARG A 137 -9.89 1.50 6.33
N LEU A 138 -10.16 0.81 5.22
CA LEU A 138 -9.87 1.31 3.88
C LEU A 138 -11.14 1.91 3.29
N ILE A 139 -11.05 3.12 2.69
CA ILE A 139 -12.18 3.81 2.08
C ILE A 139 -11.82 4.16 0.64
N ASN A 140 -12.58 3.65 -0.30
CA ASN A 140 -12.44 3.98 -1.71
C ASN A 140 -13.22 5.25 -2.06
N GLY A 141 -12.55 6.38 -2.00
CA GLY A 141 -13.11 7.67 -2.36
C GLY A 141 -12.85 8.09 -3.81
N ALA A 142 -12.29 7.22 -4.65
CA ALA A 142 -11.90 7.57 -6.02
C ALA A 142 -13.06 8.09 -6.90
N GLY A 143 -14.29 7.67 -6.63
CA GLY A 143 -15.49 8.10 -7.35
C GLY A 143 -16.16 9.38 -6.81
N PHE A 144 -15.73 9.91 -5.66
CA PHE A 144 -16.40 11.06 -5.01
C PHE A 144 -15.76 12.38 -5.44
N PHE A 145 -16.03 12.80 -6.66
CA PHE A 145 -15.54 14.07 -7.20
C PHE A 145 -16.52 14.70 -8.21
N GLU A 146 -16.28 15.98 -8.49
CA GLU A 146 -16.89 16.70 -9.58
C GLU A 146 -15.81 17.21 -10.51
N LYS A 147 -16.10 17.24 -11.82
CA LYS A 147 -15.22 17.84 -12.82
C LYS A 147 -15.22 19.36 -12.67
N MET A 148 -14.04 19.94 -12.66
CA MET A 148 -13.91 21.39 -12.70
C MET A 148 -14.34 21.91 -14.09
N ARG A 149 -15.05 23.03 -14.12
CA ARG A 149 -15.43 23.73 -15.36
C ARG A 149 -14.20 24.18 -16.16
N LYS A 150 -13.13 24.56 -15.48
CA LYS A 150 -11.83 24.93 -16.05
C LYS A 150 -10.73 24.31 -15.21
N GLY A 151 -9.88 23.51 -15.84
CA GLY A 151 -8.74 22.89 -15.17
C GLY A 151 -7.66 23.91 -14.77
N LEU A 152 -6.91 23.60 -13.73
CA LEU A 152 -5.78 24.40 -13.23
C LEU A 152 -4.53 23.50 -13.19
N GLY A 153 -3.73 23.52 -14.23
CA GLY A 153 -2.62 22.57 -14.38
C GLY A 153 -3.15 21.12 -14.46
N ASN A 154 -2.62 20.24 -13.62
CA ASN A 154 -3.08 18.86 -13.50
C ASN A 154 -4.40 18.71 -12.70
N LYS A 155 -4.82 19.76 -11.98
CA LYS A 155 -6.06 19.73 -11.21
C LYS A 155 -7.25 19.89 -12.13
N ARG A 156 -8.08 18.85 -12.22
CA ARG A 156 -9.31 18.79 -13.01
C ARG A 156 -10.53 18.37 -12.20
N ASN A 157 -10.31 17.83 -11.03
CA ASN A 157 -11.32 17.33 -10.12
C ASN A 157 -11.34 18.13 -8.82
N ILE A 158 -12.53 18.22 -8.21
CA ILE A 158 -12.75 18.77 -6.86
C ILE A 158 -13.60 17.81 -6.05
N ILE A 159 -13.44 17.84 -4.75
CA ILE A 159 -14.34 17.16 -3.81
C ILE A 159 -15.34 18.20 -3.34
N SER A 160 -16.60 18.05 -3.77
CA SER A 160 -17.70 18.95 -3.34
C SER A 160 -18.00 18.81 -1.85
N PRO A 161 -18.76 19.73 -1.23
CA PRO A 161 -19.22 19.58 0.14
C PRO A 161 -19.97 18.27 0.38
N GLU A 162 -20.80 17.83 -0.58
CA GLU A 162 -21.60 16.60 -0.55
C GLU A 162 -20.68 15.36 -0.59
N ASN A 163 -19.74 15.33 -1.52
CA ASN A 163 -18.73 14.25 -1.63
C ASN A 163 -17.88 14.16 -0.35
N ARG A 164 -17.52 15.29 0.24
CA ARG A 164 -16.79 15.33 1.50
C ARG A 164 -17.62 14.80 2.65
N ALA A 165 -18.91 15.17 2.72
CA ALA A 165 -19.83 14.65 3.74
C ALA A 165 -19.96 13.14 3.62
N GLU A 166 -20.00 12.60 2.39
CA GLU A 166 -20.07 11.17 2.16
C GLU A 166 -18.79 10.43 2.59
N LEU A 167 -17.61 10.97 2.28
CA LEU A 167 -16.35 10.41 2.78
C LEU A 167 -16.27 10.40 4.31
N VAL A 168 -16.79 11.45 4.97
CA VAL A 168 -16.90 11.49 6.44
C VAL A 168 -17.92 10.49 6.96
N ARG A 169 -19.04 10.29 6.26
CA ARG A 169 -20.02 9.26 6.57
C ARG A 169 -19.37 7.87 6.51
N LEU A 170 -18.69 7.55 5.41
CA LEU A 170 -18.00 6.26 5.22
C LEU A 170 -16.92 6.03 6.30
N TYR A 171 -16.24 7.08 6.73
CA TYR A 171 -15.28 6.98 7.83
C TYR A 171 -15.97 6.66 9.16
N SER A 172 -17.17 7.19 9.40
CA SER A 172 -17.84 7.16 10.71
C SER A 172 -18.84 5.99 10.84
N THR A 173 -19.47 5.57 9.74
CA THR A 173 -20.52 4.55 9.74
C THR A 173 -19.99 3.14 10.03
N TYR A 174 -20.90 2.27 10.47
CA TYR A 174 -20.69 0.81 10.56
C TYR A 174 -21.75 0.04 9.77
N GLU A 175 -22.62 0.76 9.07
CA GLU A 175 -23.54 0.15 8.13
C GLU A 175 -22.76 -0.36 6.91
N PRO A 176 -23.06 -1.57 6.39
CA PRO A 176 -22.36 -2.11 5.23
C PRO A 176 -22.39 -1.17 4.04
N ASP A 177 -21.23 -0.99 3.38
CA ASP A 177 -21.08 -0.15 2.21
C ASP A 177 -19.97 -0.72 1.33
N GLU A 178 -20.13 -0.70 0.01
CA GLU A 178 -19.13 -1.23 -0.92
C GLU A 178 -17.86 -0.37 -1.05
N ASN A 179 -17.92 0.88 -0.57
CA ASN A 179 -16.83 1.84 -0.65
C ASN A 179 -15.91 1.82 0.58
N TYR A 180 -16.19 1.01 1.59
CA TYR A 180 -15.24 0.80 2.67
C TYR A 180 -15.15 -0.67 3.10
N MET A 181 -14.04 -0.96 3.77
CA MET A 181 -13.74 -2.29 4.29
C MET A 181 -12.91 -2.15 5.57
N ASP A 182 -13.30 -2.87 6.61
CA ASP A 182 -12.55 -2.98 7.85
C ASP A 182 -11.74 -4.29 7.83
N LEU A 183 -10.42 -4.17 7.87
CA LEU A 183 -9.47 -5.28 7.81
C LEU A 183 -8.72 -5.41 9.13
N ASP A 184 -8.40 -6.62 9.54
CA ASP A 184 -7.56 -6.83 10.72
C ASP A 184 -6.11 -6.40 10.44
N ASN A 185 -5.40 -5.97 11.46
CA ASN A 185 -3.98 -5.57 11.33
C ASN A 185 -3.12 -6.67 10.68
N GLU A 186 -3.43 -7.94 10.94
CA GLU A 186 -2.71 -9.10 10.38
C GLU A 186 -2.94 -9.30 8.87
N ASP A 187 -4.03 -8.75 8.29
CA ASP A 187 -4.32 -8.86 6.85
C ASP A 187 -3.30 -8.12 5.98
N PHE A 188 -2.53 -7.22 6.57
CA PHE A 188 -1.49 -6.46 5.88
C PHE A 188 -0.10 -7.10 6.00
N GLY A 189 0.04 -8.11 6.84
CA GLY A 189 1.29 -8.81 7.06
C GLY A 189 1.41 -10.09 6.24
N TYR A 190 2.64 -10.39 5.83
CA TYR A 190 2.98 -11.62 5.13
C TYR A 190 4.35 -12.14 5.55
N ARG A 191 4.57 -13.45 5.36
CA ARG A 191 5.89 -14.07 5.43
C ARG A 191 6.43 -14.23 4.02
N LYS A 192 7.57 -13.63 3.74
CA LYS A 192 8.32 -13.88 2.51
C LYS A 192 9.17 -15.11 2.73
N LEU A 193 8.75 -16.22 2.18
CA LEU A 193 9.47 -17.47 2.21
C LEU A 193 10.54 -17.49 1.12
N VAL A 194 11.65 -18.14 1.41
CA VAL A 194 12.67 -18.46 0.41
C VAL A 194 12.47 -19.92 0.03
N ILE A 195 12.17 -20.14 -1.25
CA ILE A 195 11.98 -21.46 -1.83
C ILE A 195 13.29 -21.85 -2.54
N GLU A 196 13.90 -22.91 -2.05
CA GLU A 196 15.15 -23.42 -2.59
C GLU A 196 14.88 -24.72 -3.37
N ARG A 197 15.70 -24.95 -4.39
CA ARG A 197 15.72 -26.22 -5.15
C ARG A 197 17.13 -26.80 -5.15
N PRO A 198 17.27 -28.12 -5.31
CA PRO A 198 18.58 -28.78 -5.24
C PRO A 198 19.46 -28.40 -6.43
N LEU A 199 20.73 -28.14 -6.15
CA LEU A 199 21.77 -28.16 -7.15
C LEU A 199 21.98 -29.62 -7.59
N LEU A 200 21.88 -29.89 -8.89
CA LEU A 200 22.09 -31.21 -9.45
C LEU A 200 23.51 -31.32 -10.02
N ASP A 201 24.12 -32.50 -9.94
CA ASP A 201 25.34 -32.85 -10.67
C ASP A 201 25.05 -33.21 -12.12
N GLU A 202 26.10 -33.68 -12.86
CA GLU A 202 25.99 -34.04 -14.27
C GLU A 202 25.06 -35.25 -14.51
N ASP A 203 24.85 -36.09 -13.52
CA ASP A 203 23.96 -37.26 -13.54
C ASP A 203 22.52 -36.95 -13.10
N GLY A 204 22.24 -35.69 -12.75
CA GLY A 204 20.94 -35.25 -12.26
C GLY A 204 20.68 -35.59 -10.79
N THR A 205 21.71 -35.95 -10.02
CA THR A 205 21.60 -36.26 -8.59
C THR A 205 21.80 -35.02 -7.74
N PRO A 206 20.99 -34.80 -6.64
CA PRO A 206 21.19 -33.67 -5.77
C PRO A 206 22.55 -33.68 -5.09
N VAL A 207 23.28 -32.57 -5.25
CA VAL A 207 24.58 -32.36 -4.56
C VAL A 207 24.33 -32.15 -3.07
N ILE A 208 25.09 -32.91 -2.25
CA ILE A 208 25.02 -32.84 -0.77
C ILE A 208 26.21 -32.06 -0.24
N ASP A 209 25.97 -31.20 0.76
CA ASP A 209 27.01 -30.44 1.45
C ASP A 209 27.78 -31.34 2.49
N ARG A 210 28.83 -30.78 3.09
CA ARG A 210 29.64 -31.50 4.09
C ARG A 210 28.87 -31.89 5.37
N LYS A 211 27.66 -31.32 5.56
CA LYS A 211 26.77 -31.58 6.71
C LYS A 211 25.66 -32.57 6.40
N GLY A 212 25.60 -33.07 5.15
CA GLY A 212 24.58 -34.01 4.70
C GLY A 212 23.28 -33.31 4.21
N ASN A 213 23.25 -31.98 4.04
CA ASN A 213 22.09 -31.28 3.53
C ASN A 213 22.16 -31.14 2.01
N ARG A 214 21.01 -31.07 1.35
CA ARG A 214 20.94 -30.71 -0.07
C ARG A 214 21.49 -29.31 -0.29
N LYS A 215 22.39 -29.15 -1.24
CA LYS A 215 22.92 -27.87 -1.64
C LYS A 215 21.90 -27.18 -2.53
N ALA A 216 21.56 -25.91 -2.21
CA ALA A 216 20.64 -25.13 -3.01
C ALA A 216 21.30 -24.63 -4.32
N ASP A 217 20.56 -24.65 -5.41
CA ASP A 217 20.88 -23.93 -6.62
C ASP A 217 20.34 -22.50 -6.54
N ALA A 218 21.25 -21.53 -6.41
CA ALA A 218 20.88 -20.12 -6.27
C ALA A 218 20.18 -19.56 -7.52
N SER A 219 20.34 -20.18 -8.68
CA SER A 219 19.71 -19.74 -9.93
C SER A 219 18.23 -20.15 -10.00
N LEU A 220 17.83 -21.18 -9.22
CA LEU A 220 16.47 -21.69 -9.14
C LEU A 220 15.71 -21.21 -7.91
N ARG A 221 16.34 -20.33 -7.11
CA ARG A 221 15.70 -19.76 -5.92
C ARG A 221 14.51 -18.90 -6.31
N ASP A 222 13.40 -19.12 -5.59
CA ASP A 222 12.17 -18.36 -5.74
C ASP A 222 11.64 -17.87 -4.38
N TYR A 223 10.60 -17.06 -4.40
CA TYR A 223 10.03 -16.44 -3.22
C TYR A 223 8.50 -16.53 -3.24
N GLU A 224 7.93 -16.88 -2.08
CA GLU A 224 6.49 -16.89 -1.88
C GLU A 224 6.10 -15.90 -0.77
N MET A 225 4.98 -15.17 -0.97
CA MET A 225 4.43 -14.25 0.01
C MET A 225 3.18 -14.86 0.63
N VAL A 226 3.33 -15.44 1.80
CA VAL A 226 2.27 -16.14 2.52
C VAL A 226 1.65 -15.20 3.56
N PRO A 227 0.32 -14.96 3.54
CA PRO A 227 -0.36 -14.14 4.54
C PRO A 227 -0.05 -14.61 5.97
N LEU A 228 0.03 -13.69 6.94
CA LEU A 228 0.32 -14.06 8.34
C LEU A 228 -0.72 -15.02 8.95
N LYS A 229 -1.97 -14.94 8.48
CA LYS A 229 -3.08 -15.81 8.93
C LYS A 229 -3.03 -17.22 8.38
N GLU A 230 -2.11 -17.52 7.45
CA GLU A 230 -2.01 -18.82 6.79
C GLU A 230 -0.79 -19.61 7.29
N ASP A 231 -0.94 -20.94 7.43
CA ASP A 231 0.20 -21.81 7.78
C ASP A 231 1.12 -21.97 6.58
N ILE A 232 2.42 -21.74 6.80
CA ILE A 232 3.43 -21.74 5.73
C ILE A 232 3.63 -23.13 5.10
N HIS A 233 3.51 -24.19 5.88
CA HIS A 233 3.72 -25.55 5.38
C HIS A 233 2.48 -26.07 4.63
N GLU A 234 1.27 -25.65 5.06
CA GLU A 234 0.04 -25.95 4.32
C GLU A 234 0.02 -25.20 2.99
N TYR A 235 0.37 -23.92 2.99
CA TYR A 235 0.53 -23.13 1.77
C TYR A 235 1.54 -23.78 0.83
N PHE A 236 2.73 -24.12 1.31
CA PHE A 236 3.79 -24.71 0.53
C PHE A 236 3.38 -26.05 -0.13
N ARG A 237 2.68 -26.90 0.62
CA ARG A 237 2.17 -28.18 0.09
C ARG A 237 1.10 -27.99 -0.97
N ARG A 238 0.28 -26.98 -0.86
CA ARG A 238 -0.83 -26.70 -1.78
C ARG A 238 -0.39 -25.95 -3.02
N GLU A 239 0.45 -24.92 -2.86
CA GLU A 239 0.74 -23.99 -3.94
C GLU A 239 2.10 -24.21 -4.62
N VAL A 240 3.07 -24.80 -3.93
CA VAL A 240 4.45 -24.95 -4.46
C VAL A 240 4.76 -26.39 -4.88
N LEU A 241 4.59 -27.34 -3.98
CA LEU A 241 4.99 -28.73 -4.24
C LEU A 241 4.33 -29.39 -5.47
N PRO A 242 3.08 -29.10 -5.86
CA PRO A 242 2.48 -29.68 -7.07
C PRO A 242 3.22 -29.27 -8.36
N PHE A 243 3.88 -28.11 -8.36
CA PHE A 243 4.62 -27.60 -9.52
C PHE A 243 6.13 -27.83 -9.40
N VAL A 244 6.65 -27.89 -8.19
CA VAL A 244 8.08 -28.00 -7.90
C VAL A 244 8.29 -29.02 -6.76
N PRO A 245 8.20 -30.35 -7.05
CA PRO A 245 8.20 -31.39 -6.01
C PRO A 245 9.52 -31.54 -5.25
N ASP A 246 10.62 -31.05 -5.80
CA ASP A 246 11.97 -31.11 -5.24
C ASP A 246 12.31 -29.92 -4.33
N ALA A 247 11.43 -28.92 -4.27
CA ALA A 247 11.64 -27.69 -3.51
C ALA A 247 11.55 -27.91 -1.98
N TRP A 248 12.16 -26.96 -1.24
CA TRP A 248 11.98 -26.84 0.22
C TRP A 248 12.00 -25.36 0.64
N ILE A 249 11.44 -25.09 1.83
CA ILE A 249 11.49 -23.75 2.45
C ILE A 249 12.81 -23.63 3.22
N ASP A 250 13.55 -22.54 2.98
CA ASP A 250 14.62 -22.11 3.89
C ASP A 250 14.06 -21.16 4.96
N GLU A 251 13.59 -21.74 6.07
CA GLU A 251 12.97 -21.00 7.15
C GLU A 251 13.92 -19.96 7.79
N SER A 252 15.24 -20.22 7.76
CA SER A 252 16.24 -19.30 8.31
C SER A 252 16.31 -17.97 7.57
N LYS A 253 15.81 -17.92 6.34
CA LYS A 253 15.76 -16.73 5.49
C LYS A 253 14.37 -16.09 5.40
N THR A 254 13.37 -16.68 6.06
CA THR A 254 12.01 -16.13 6.08
C THR A 254 11.98 -14.75 6.73
N LYS A 255 11.31 -13.81 6.09
CA LYS A 255 11.16 -12.44 6.60
C LYS A 255 9.68 -12.07 6.69
N ILE A 256 9.34 -11.28 7.69
CA ILE A 256 8.01 -10.68 7.79
C ILE A 256 8.02 -9.36 7.01
N GLY A 257 7.00 -9.14 6.20
CA GLY A 257 6.76 -7.91 5.48
C GLY A 257 5.34 -7.40 5.74
N TYR A 258 5.14 -6.11 5.55
CA TYR A 258 3.83 -5.46 5.62
C TYR A 258 3.59 -4.63 4.37
N GLU A 259 2.43 -4.83 3.75
CA GLU A 259 1.99 -4.14 2.54
C GLU A 259 0.50 -3.83 2.64
N ILE A 260 0.07 -2.73 2.05
CA ILE A 260 -1.35 -2.34 2.02
C ILE A 260 -1.81 -2.37 0.56
N PRO A 261 -2.29 -3.52 0.06
CA PRO A 261 -2.72 -3.68 -1.33
C PRO A 261 -4.10 -3.05 -1.56
N PHE A 262 -4.19 -1.73 -1.35
CA PHE A 262 -5.44 -0.96 -1.36
C PHE A 262 -6.32 -1.24 -2.58
N THR A 263 -5.74 -1.18 -3.79
CA THR A 263 -6.48 -1.38 -5.04
C THR A 263 -7.01 -2.80 -5.18
N ARG A 264 -6.31 -3.81 -4.66
CA ARG A 264 -6.73 -5.21 -4.70
C ARG A 264 -8.07 -5.43 -3.97
N TYR A 265 -8.27 -4.76 -2.85
CA TYR A 265 -9.49 -4.90 -2.04
C TYR A 265 -10.74 -4.28 -2.69
N PHE A 266 -10.55 -3.27 -3.55
CA PHE A 266 -11.65 -2.60 -4.26
C PHE A 266 -11.70 -2.95 -5.74
N TYR A 267 -10.88 -3.92 -6.19
CA TYR A 267 -10.90 -4.36 -7.57
C TYR A 267 -12.19 -5.11 -7.88
N LYS A 268 -12.95 -4.59 -8.85
CA LYS A 268 -14.11 -5.27 -9.42
C LYS A 268 -13.74 -5.78 -10.80
N PHE A 269 -13.72 -7.10 -10.97
CA PHE A 269 -13.50 -7.68 -12.28
C PHE A 269 -14.64 -7.27 -13.21
N THR A 270 -14.31 -6.57 -14.27
CA THR A 270 -15.24 -6.29 -15.36
C THR A 270 -14.86 -7.18 -16.54
N PRO A 271 -15.73 -8.12 -16.94
CA PRO A 271 -15.44 -8.97 -18.10
C PRO A 271 -15.16 -8.10 -19.32
N LEU A 272 -14.18 -8.51 -20.12
CA LEU A 272 -13.92 -7.85 -21.39
C LEU A 272 -15.15 -7.99 -22.26
N ARG A 273 -15.51 -6.91 -22.96
CA ARG A 273 -16.58 -6.94 -23.96
C ARG A 273 -16.21 -7.89 -25.08
N ASP A 274 -17.17 -8.67 -25.55
CA ASP A 274 -16.96 -9.52 -26.70
C ASP A 274 -16.49 -8.70 -27.91
N SER A 275 -15.55 -9.25 -28.66
CA SER A 275 -14.99 -8.55 -29.83
C SER A 275 -16.05 -8.27 -30.90
N SER A 276 -17.07 -9.11 -31.02
CA SER A 276 -18.22 -8.87 -31.93
C SER A 276 -19.00 -7.63 -31.55
N VAL A 277 -19.27 -7.42 -30.26
CA VAL A 277 -19.96 -6.23 -29.74
C VAL A 277 -19.15 -4.96 -29.95
N ILE A 278 -17.82 -5.03 -29.78
CA ILE A 278 -16.93 -3.90 -30.06
C ILE A 278 -16.94 -3.57 -31.55
N MET A 279 -16.90 -4.58 -32.41
CA MET A 279 -16.96 -4.39 -33.88
C MET A 279 -18.29 -3.78 -34.34
N GLU A 280 -19.41 -4.17 -33.73
CA GLU A 280 -20.73 -3.58 -34.03
C GLU A 280 -20.76 -2.09 -33.62
N ASP A 281 -20.24 -1.73 -32.43
CA ASP A 281 -20.13 -0.33 -32.02
C ASP A 281 -19.24 0.50 -32.95
N ILE A 282 -18.14 -0.06 -33.43
CA ILE A 282 -17.24 0.61 -34.38
C ILE A 282 -17.99 0.89 -35.71
N ARG A 283 -18.69 -0.11 -36.23
CA ARG A 283 -19.49 0.05 -37.48
C ARG A 283 -20.57 1.11 -37.31
N ALA A 284 -21.31 1.08 -36.22
CA ALA A 284 -22.35 2.08 -35.94
C ALA A 284 -21.77 3.50 -35.82
N LEU A 285 -20.57 3.65 -35.24
CA LEU A 285 -19.87 4.94 -35.18
C LEU A 285 -19.41 5.38 -36.57
N GLU A 286 -18.90 4.49 -37.40
CA GLU A 286 -18.46 4.75 -38.79
C GLU A 286 -19.61 5.23 -39.66
N GLU A 287 -20.76 4.55 -39.59
CA GLU A 287 -21.98 4.97 -40.29
C GLU A 287 -22.45 6.36 -39.87
N ARG A 288 -22.42 6.67 -38.56
CA ARG A 288 -22.76 8.01 -38.07
C ARG A 288 -21.80 9.08 -38.54
N ILE A 289 -20.50 8.79 -38.58
CA ILE A 289 -19.48 9.72 -39.13
C ILE A 289 -19.72 9.98 -40.62
N GLN A 290 -19.99 8.92 -41.41
CA GLN A 290 -20.28 9.04 -42.83
C GLN A 290 -21.55 9.87 -43.07
N ALA A 291 -22.61 9.64 -42.31
CA ALA A 291 -23.85 10.42 -42.42
C ALA A 291 -23.60 11.91 -42.12
N SER A 292 -22.89 12.21 -41.03
CA SER A 292 -22.56 13.60 -40.65
C SER A 292 -21.67 14.30 -41.68
N LEU A 293 -20.71 13.57 -42.25
CA LEU A 293 -19.89 14.12 -43.37
C LEU A 293 -20.72 14.38 -44.60
N ALA A 294 -21.65 13.49 -44.97
CA ALA A 294 -22.54 13.68 -46.10
C ALA A 294 -23.43 14.93 -45.94
N GLU A 295 -23.93 15.19 -44.74
CA GLU A 295 -24.68 16.41 -44.41
C GLU A 295 -23.85 17.69 -44.63
N VAL A 296 -22.58 17.68 -44.16
CA VAL A 296 -21.68 18.85 -44.28
C VAL A 296 -21.27 19.12 -45.72
N PHE A 297 -21.15 18.08 -46.57
CA PHE A 297 -20.76 18.23 -47.96
C PHE A 297 -21.97 18.34 -48.93
N ALA A 298 -23.18 18.25 -48.42
CA ALA A 298 -24.41 18.46 -49.22
C ALA A 298 -24.86 19.94 -49.28
N GLU A 299 -24.21 20.82 -48.49
CA GLU A 299 -24.32 22.29 -48.58
C GLU A 299 -23.22 22.86 -49.53
#